data_be62fe224482b56e299c3caba8e9b847
#
_entry.id   be62fe224482b56e299c3caba8e9b847
#
_cell.length_a   1.000
_cell.length_b   1.000
_cell.length_c   1.000
_cell.angle_alpha   90.00
_cell.angle_beta   90.00
_cell.angle_gamma   90.00
#
_symmetry.space_group_name_H-M   'P 1'
#
loop_
_entity.id
_entity.type
_entity.pdbx_description
1 polymer ?
#
loop_
_entity_poly.entity_id
_entity_poly.type
_entity_poly.pdbx_seq_one_letter_code
_entity_poly.pdbx_strand_id
1 'polypeptide(L)'
;MEGGGKFNSMEIEVKLFATLRDYLPKGSGRFSCKMEVDRSTRVQDILSRLKIPEEIPKIILINGVHGKKEQILKEGDVLSVFPPVAGG
;
A
#
# COMPACT_ATOMS: atom_id res chain seq x y z
N MET A 1 19.31 -16.29 -14.15
CA MET A 1 18.92 -16.29 -13.75
C MET A 1 18.02 -15.77 -13.35
N GLU A 2 17.45 -15.73 -13.62
CA GLU A 2 16.63 -15.31 -13.29
C GLU A 2 16.23 -15.09 -12.17
N GLY A 3 15.99 -15.22 -11.76
CA GLY A 3 15.68 -15.04 -10.41
C GLY A 3 16.31 -13.89 -9.73
N GLY A 4 17.08 -13.18 -10.43
CA GLY A 4 17.79 -12.06 -9.84
C GLY A 4 16.87 -11.07 -9.16
N GLY A 5 15.68 -10.86 -9.70
CA GLY A 5 14.74 -9.90 -9.11
C GLY A 5 14.32 -10.27 -7.71
N LYS A 6 14.40 -11.52 -7.35
CA LYS A 6 13.92 -11.97 -6.06
C LYS A 6 14.78 -11.48 -4.90
N PHE A 7 16.04 -11.22 -5.15
CA PHE A 7 16.92 -10.75 -4.08
C PHE A 7 16.59 -9.33 -3.64
N ASN A 8 16.01 -8.55 -4.55
CA ASN A 8 15.72 -7.16 -4.26
C ASN A 8 14.23 -6.92 -4.12
N SER A 9 13.44 -7.96 -4.03
CA SER A 9 12.00 -7.80 -3.92
C SER A 9 11.50 -8.30 -2.59
N MET A 10 10.32 -7.83 -2.24
CA MET A 10 9.66 -8.25 -1.03
C MET A 10 8.17 -8.25 -1.29
N GLU A 11 7.44 -8.98 -0.46
CA GLU A 11 5.99 -9.02 -0.56
C GLU A 11 5.38 -8.21 0.57
N ILE A 12 4.43 -7.37 0.23
CA ILE A 12 3.66 -6.62 1.21
C ILE A 12 2.19 -6.86 0.94
N GLU A 13 1.37 -6.53 1.92
CA GLU A 13 -0.07 -6.57 1.77
C GLU A 13 -0.60 -5.15 1.84
N VAL A 14 -1.51 -4.81 0.92
CA VAL A 14 -2.12 -3.48 0.89
C VAL A 14 -3.60 -3.65 1.15
N LYS A 15 -4.12 -2.91 2.13
CA LYS A 15 -5.54 -2.91 2.43
C LYS A 15 -6.09 -1.52 2.18
N LEU A 16 -7.14 -1.44 1.39
CA LEU A 16 -7.81 -0.18 1.09
C LEU A 16 -9.24 -0.28 1.58
N PHE A 17 -9.71 0.79 2.20
CA PHE A 17 -11.01 0.78 2.86
C PHE A 17 -11.93 1.84 2.28
N ALA A 18 -13.23 1.62 2.43
CA ALA A 18 -14.28 2.54 2.00
C ALA A 18 -14.11 2.89 0.52
N THR A 19 -14.17 4.16 0.20
CA THR A 19 -14.08 4.58 -1.20
C THR A 19 -12.74 4.28 -1.85
N LEU A 20 -11.69 4.09 -1.05
CA LEU A 20 -10.38 3.77 -1.61
C LEU A 20 -10.31 2.38 -2.21
N ARG A 21 -11.28 1.53 -1.91
CA ARG A 21 -11.30 0.18 -2.47
C ARG A 21 -11.37 0.17 -3.99
N ASP A 22 -11.87 1.24 -4.58
CA ASP A 22 -11.95 1.33 -6.03
C ASP A 22 -10.58 1.33 -6.69
N TYR A 23 -9.53 1.59 -5.94
CA TYR A 23 -8.18 1.61 -6.48
C TYR A 23 -7.47 0.26 -6.39
N LEU A 24 -8.12 -0.75 -5.83
CA LEU A 24 -7.52 -2.08 -5.78
C LEU A 24 -7.43 -2.66 -7.19
N PRO A 25 -6.34 -3.40 -7.49
CA PRO A 25 -6.22 -4.06 -8.78
C PRO A 25 -7.28 -5.13 -8.95
N LYS A 26 -7.57 -5.46 -10.19
CA LYS A 26 -8.47 -6.56 -10.48
C LYS A 26 -7.92 -7.84 -9.89
N GLY A 27 -8.81 -8.70 -9.42
CA GLY A 27 -8.40 -9.94 -8.82
C GLY A 27 -8.02 -9.84 -7.37
N SER A 28 -8.11 -8.64 -6.81
CA SER A 28 -7.85 -8.45 -5.38
C SER A 28 -8.95 -9.06 -4.54
N GLY A 29 -8.67 -9.22 -3.25
CA GLY A 29 -9.70 -9.60 -2.31
C GLY A 29 -10.68 -8.46 -2.12
N ARG A 30 -11.55 -8.60 -1.12
CA ARG A 30 -12.60 -7.62 -0.88
C ARG A 30 -12.02 -6.23 -0.61
N PHE A 31 -10.93 -6.15 0.14
CA PHE A 31 -10.31 -4.87 0.43
C PHE A 31 -8.79 -4.97 0.53
N SER A 32 -8.20 -6.05 0.03
CA SER A 32 -6.76 -6.23 0.14
C SER A 32 -6.18 -6.90 -1.07
N CYS A 33 -4.90 -6.64 -1.29
CA CYS A 33 -4.14 -7.36 -2.30
C CYS A 33 -2.70 -7.50 -1.81
N LYS A 34 -2.01 -8.49 -2.32
CA LYS A 34 -0.59 -8.64 -2.05
C LYS A 34 0.19 -8.12 -3.24
N MET A 35 1.30 -7.49 -2.96
CA MET A 35 2.12 -6.91 -4.01
C MET A 35 3.57 -7.28 -3.79
N GLU A 36 4.24 -7.62 -4.88
CA GLU A 36 5.68 -7.81 -4.83
C GLU A 36 6.32 -6.51 -5.30
N VAL A 37 7.22 -5.98 -4.47
CA VAL A 37 7.80 -4.66 -4.72
C VAL A 37 9.29 -4.71 -4.37
N ASP A 38 10.01 -3.68 -4.80
CA ASP A 38 11.42 -3.54 -4.47
C ASP A 38 11.61 -3.25 -2.99
N ARG A 39 12.75 -3.64 -2.45
CA ARG A 39 13.02 -3.45 -1.03
C ARG A 39 13.19 -1.99 -0.64
N SER A 40 13.33 -1.10 -1.60
CA SER A 40 13.42 0.33 -1.31
C SER A 40 12.09 1.06 -1.50
N THR A 41 11.02 0.32 -1.67
CA THR A 41 9.71 0.91 -1.96
C THR A 41 9.18 1.65 -0.73
N ARG A 42 8.67 2.85 -0.98
CA ARG A 42 8.06 3.68 0.05
C ARG A 42 6.55 3.60 -0.06
N VAL A 43 5.87 4.03 1.00
CA VAL A 43 4.41 4.08 1.00
C VAL A 43 3.92 4.87 -0.21
N GLN A 44 4.51 6.04 -0.46
CA GLN A 44 4.05 6.88 -1.58
C GLN A 44 4.20 6.18 -2.92
N ASP A 45 5.19 5.29 -3.07
CA ASP A 45 5.35 4.56 -4.30
C ASP A 45 4.19 3.59 -4.53
N ILE A 46 3.69 2.99 -3.46
CA ILE A 46 2.53 2.11 -3.57
C ILE A 46 1.30 2.90 -3.94
N LEU A 47 1.09 4.06 -3.30
CA LEU A 47 -0.07 4.87 -3.60
C LEU A 47 -0.05 5.33 -5.06
N SER A 48 1.12 5.69 -5.57
CA SER A 48 1.25 6.08 -6.97
C SER A 48 0.96 4.91 -7.90
N ARG A 49 1.45 3.74 -7.55
CA ARG A 49 1.27 2.55 -8.37
C ARG A 49 -0.21 2.19 -8.47
N LEU A 50 -0.95 2.40 -7.40
CA LEU A 50 -2.39 2.15 -7.39
C LEU A 50 -3.18 3.32 -7.95
N LYS A 51 -2.49 4.39 -8.34
CA LYS A 51 -3.10 5.57 -8.95
C LYS A 51 -4.05 6.30 -8.02
N ILE A 52 -3.78 6.22 -6.72
CA ILE A 52 -4.53 6.98 -5.74
C ILE A 52 -4.03 8.42 -5.80
N PRO A 53 -4.91 9.38 -6.10
CA PRO A 53 -4.47 10.77 -6.21
C PRO A 53 -3.87 11.28 -4.92
N GLU A 54 -2.76 11.98 -5.04
CA GLU A 54 -2.03 12.45 -3.87
C GLU A 54 -2.85 13.44 -3.05
N GLU A 55 -3.69 14.21 -3.70
CA GLU A 55 -4.47 15.22 -3.01
C GLU A 55 -5.62 14.64 -2.18
N ILE A 56 -5.95 13.38 -2.36
CA ILE A 56 -6.98 12.77 -1.52
C ILE A 56 -6.43 12.61 -0.11
N PRO A 57 -7.08 13.20 0.90
CA PRO A 57 -6.65 13.00 2.28
C PRO A 57 -6.79 11.52 2.65
N LYS A 58 -5.83 11.03 3.40
CA LYS A 58 -5.87 9.62 3.76
C LYS A 58 -5.11 9.37 5.06
N ILE A 59 -5.52 8.33 5.76
CA ILE A 59 -4.86 7.87 6.97
C ILE A 59 -4.07 6.63 6.59
N ILE A 60 -2.79 6.61 6.94
CA ILE A 60 -1.88 5.52 6.60
C ILE A 60 -1.48 4.80 7.87
N LEU A 61 -1.70 3.49 7.90
CA LEU A 61 -1.22 2.64 8.98
C LEU A 61 -0.31 1.58 8.40
N ILE A 62 0.80 1.33 9.06
CA ILE A 62 1.71 0.25 8.70
C ILE A 62 1.74 -0.69 9.90
N ASN A 63 1.24 -1.91 9.69
CA ASN A 63 1.12 -2.90 10.77
C ASN A 63 0.36 -2.34 11.95
N GLY A 64 -0.68 -1.54 11.67
CA GLY A 64 -1.54 -0.98 12.70
C GLY A 64 -1.03 0.28 13.36
N VAL A 65 0.12 0.79 12.94
CA VAL A 65 0.72 1.98 13.52
C VAL A 65 0.78 3.08 12.47
N HIS A 66 0.49 4.31 12.88
CA HIS A 66 0.53 5.44 11.96
C HIS A 66 1.87 5.51 11.26
N GLY A 67 1.83 5.63 9.93
CA GLY A 67 3.02 5.73 9.12
C GLY A 67 3.00 6.97 8.27
N LYS A 68 4.13 7.23 7.62
CA LYS A 68 4.29 8.38 6.74
C LYS A 68 4.46 7.91 5.31
N LYS A 69 4.07 8.77 4.37
CA LYS A 69 4.17 8.39 2.97
C LYS A 69 5.63 8.20 2.52
N GLU A 70 6.57 8.81 3.21
CA GLU A 70 7.98 8.66 2.87
C GLU A 70 8.62 7.42 3.47
N GLN A 71 7.90 6.71 4.31
CA GLN A 71 8.45 5.57 5.03
C GLN A 71 8.73 4.41 4.08
N ILE A 72 9.88 3.77 4.24
CA ILE A 72 10.24 2.60 3.45
C ILE A 72 9.58 1.38 4.07
N LEU A 73 8.96 0.57 3.22
CA LEU A 73 8.27 -0.63 3.66
C LEU A 73 9.25 -1.79 3.81
N LYS A 74 8.85 -2.81 4.55
CA LYS A 74 9.65 -3.99 4.81
C LYS A 74 8.89 -5.24 4.42
N GLU A 75 9.61 -6.34 4.26
CA GLU A 75 9.01 -7.62 3.93
C GLU A 75 7.90 -7.94 4.92
N GLY A 76 6.74 -8.29 4.40
CA GLY A 76 5.61 -8.70 5.21
C GLY A 76 4.80 -7.57 5.81
N ASP A 77 5.16 -6.32 5.54
CA ASP A 77 4.39 -5.20 6.07
C ASP A 77 2.96 -5.22 5.54
N VAL A 78 2.04 -4.76 6.38
CA VAL A 78 0.64 -4.57 6.00
C VAL A 78 0.38 -3.08 5.98
N LEU A 79 0.16 -2.55 4.79
CA LEU A 79 -0.13 -1.14 4.59
C LEU A 79 -1.64 -0.98 4.50
N SER A 80 -2.22 -0.25 5.43
CA SER A 80 -3.67 0.00 5.44
C SER A 80 -3.91 1.48 5.18
N VAL A 81 -4.81 1.77 4.26
CA VAL A 81 -5.09 3.16 3.88
C VAL A 81 -6.60 3.39 3.98
N PHE A 82 -6.97 4.43 4.72
CA PHE A 82 -8.36 4.79 4.97
C PHE A 82 -8.60 6.21 4.53
N PRO A 83 -9.79 6.53 4.01
CA PRO A 83 -10.17 7.93 3.90
C PRO A 83 -10.48 8.46 5.29
N PRO A 84 -10.23 9.74 5.56
CA PRO A 84 -10.57 10.28 6.87
C PRO A 84 -12.09 10.27 7.06
N VAL A 85 -12.50 10.16 8.32
CA VAL A 85 -13.92 10.18 8.64
C VAL A 85 -14.39 11.62 8.51
N ALA A 86 -15.36 11.83 7.65
CA ALA A 86 -15.84 13.17 7.37
C ALA A 86 -16.78 13.64 8.48
N GLY A 87 -16.52 14.83 8.94
CA GLY A 87 -17.45 15.52 9.82
C GLY A 87 -17.67 14.88 11.17
N GLY A 88 -16.83 14.00 11.50
CA GLY A 88 -16.95 13.39 12.82
C GLY A 88 -18.19 12.59 13.01
#